data_92c174e77d0471250f795d5aced6d628
#
_entry.id   92c174e77d0471250f795d5aced6d628
#
_cell.length_a   1.000
_cell.length_b   1.000
_cell.length_c   1.000
_cell.angle_alpha   90.00
_cell.angle_beta   90.00
_cell.angle_gamma   90.00
#
_symmetry.space_group_name_H-M   'P 1'
#
loop_
_entity.id
_entity.type
_entity.pdbx_description
1 polymer ?
#
loop_
_entity_poly.entity_id
_entity_poly.type
_entity_poly.pdbx_seq_one_letter_code
_entity_poly.pdbx_strand_id
1 'polypeptide(L)'
;MKRIIYILLIGVMLAFVGCDENSAALFRSTAPSVDERFILSMQYNDVNGYVTIQTHDDEYNVYVCTDTHVATVNTKFQAFIQRYREDRMCPVAICLGDLIEADHSYLWFVDAFKHIKTNPSKPDTMFVTIGNHDVFYNQWHNYTQYWPTSTYYFVVETNGKNRAKDLFICLDTAQGTLGKKQLGWLKWILEWADTQDFRHVFVYSHINIFRRDNTYADISTVSLEETYELMSLFTKYKVKQFWAGHDHSREEFTHGNVKYIIVDSMKEEDEKPAYMILHIGKEINNTFHTLSDSI
;
A
#
# COMPACT_ATOMS: atom_id res chain seq x y z
N MET A 1 1.24 26.70 44.81
CA MET A 1 0.32 26.23 43.80
C MET A 1 0.49 26.92 42.43
N LYS A 2 0.46 28.25 42.31
CA LYS A 2 0.62 28.96 41.03
C LYS A 2 1.93 28.62 40.25
N ARG A 3 3.06 28.46 40.93
CA ARG A 3 4.36 28.13 40.29
C ARG A 3 4.40 26.70 39.73
N ILE A 4 3.69 25.73 40.32
CA ILE A 4 3.64 24.34 39.86
C ILE A 4 2.79 24.24 38.60
N ILE A 5 1.71 25.02 38.48
CA ILE A 5 0.84 25.09 37.32
C ILE A 5 1.58 25.64 36.08
N TYR A 6 2.45 26.66 36.28
CA TYR A 6 3.27 27.20 35.18
C TYR A 6 4.35 26.22 34.70
N ILE A 7 4.94 25.44 35.60
CA ILE A 7 5.93 24.41 35.23
C ILE A 7 5.23 23.26 34.45
N LEU A 8 4.04 22.86 34.85
CA LEU A 8 3.24 21.88 34.13
C LEU A 8 2.79 22.39 32.75
N LEU A 9 2.38 23.65 32.63
CA LEU A 9 2.02 24.26 31.35
C LEU A 9 3.20 24.40 30.39
N ILE A 10 4.38 24.76 30.89
CA ILE A 10 5.62 24.84 30.11
C ILE A 10 6.09 23.42 29.73
N GLY A 11 5.98 22.43 30.61
CA GLY A 11 6.28 21.04 30.32
C GLY A 11 5.40 20.46 29.23
N VAL A 12 4.11 20.79 29.20
CA VAL A 12 3.18 20.40 28.14
C VAL A 12 3.50 21.13 26.82
N MET A 13 3.86 22.43 26.86
CA MET A 13 4.29 23.14 25.65
C MET A 13 5.62 22.60 25.08
N LEU A 14 6.58 22.22 25.92
CA LEU A 14 7.85 21.65 25.46
C LEU A 14 7.72 20.22 24.91
N ALA A 15 6.71 19.47 25.34
CA ALA A 15 6.40 18.15 24.77
C ALA A 15 5.85 18.25 23.34
N PHE A 16 5.29 19.39 22.93
CA PHE A 16 4.79 19.61 21.56
C PHE A 16 5.86 20.18 20.60
N VAL A 17 6.99 20.64 21.07
CA VAL A 17 8.06 21.24 20.22
C VAL A 17 9.02 20.17 19.67
N GLY A 18 8.92 18.93 20.12
CA GLY A 18 9.74 17.81 19.66
C GLY A 18 9.00 16.80 18.78
N CYS A 19 7.73 17.04 18.47
CA CYS A 19 7.01 16.21 17.48
C CYS A 19 7.34 16.74 16.09
N ASP A 20 7.90 15.89 15.28
CA ASP A 20 7.99 16.04 13.84
C ASP A 20 6.61 16.45 13.25
N GLU A 21 6.63 17.19 12.15
CA GLU A 21 5.39 17.70 11.49
C GLU A 21 4.39 16.59 11.20
N ASN A 22 4.85 15.40 10.87
CA ASN A 22 4.03 14.21 10.63
C ASN A 22 3.27 13.75 11.88
N SER A 23 3.92 13.77 13.05
CA SER A 23 3.29 13.45 14.33
C SER A 23 2.22 14.47 14.73
N ALA A 24 2.46 15.75 14.46
CA ALA A 24 1.48 16.80 14.70
C ALA A 24 0.27 16.72 13.77
N ALA A 25 0.46 16.24 12.54
CA ALA A 25 -0.61 16.04 11.56
C ALA A 25 -1.57 14.91 11.98
N LEU A 26 -1.07 13.82 12.58
CA LEU A 26 -1.90 12.74 13.14
C LEU A 26 -2.90 13.25 14.19
N PHE A 27 -2.47 14.18 15.05
CA PHE A 27 -3.35 14.77 16.07
C PHE A 27 -4.32 15.84 15.53
N ARG A 28 -4.10 16.35 14.32
CA ARG A 28 -4.95 17.36 13.66
C ARG A 28 -5.88 16.78 12.62
N SER A 29 -5.73 15.51 12.27
CA SER A 29 -6.56 14.87 11.27
C SER A 29 -8.00 14.74 11.78
N THR A 30 -8.95 15.26 11.03
CA THR A 30 -10.39 15.00 11.20
C THR A 30 -10.82 13.82 10.32
N ALA A 31 -9.91 13.11 9.71
CA ALA A 31 -10.20 11.92 8.94
C ALA A 31 -10.83 10.84 9.83
N PRO A 32 -11.72 10.00 9.27
CA PRO A 32 -12.27 8.86 9.99
C PRO A 32 -11.16 7.94 10.50
N SER A 33 -11.41 7.30 11.63
CA SER A 33 -10.52 6.25 12.15
C SER A 33 -10.40 5.09 11.15
N VAL A 34 -9.37 4.27 11.28
CA VAL A 34 -9.19 3.08 10.43
C VAL A 34 -10.42 2.15 10.47
N ASP A 35 -11.05 1.98 11.64
CA ASP A 35 -12.28 1.16 11.76
C ASP A 35 -13.48 1.78 11.04
N GLU A 36 -13.59 3.10 10.98
CA GLU A 36 -14.62 3.80 10.22
C GLU A 36 -14.36 3.72 8.72
N ARG A 37 -13.12 3.92 8.27
CA ARG A 37 -12.72 3.77 6.86
C ARG A 37 -12.92 2.33 6.38
N PHE A 38 -12.63 1.35 7.24
CA PHE A 38 -12.93 -0.05 6.96
C PHE A 38 -14.42 -0.30 6.75
N ILE A 39 -15.31 0.23 7.61
CA ILE A 39 -16.76 0.09 7.44
C ILE A 39 -17.21 0.69 6.11
N LEU A 40 -16.73 1.89 5.78
CA LEU A 40 -17.07 2.56 4.51
C LEU A 40 -16.59 1.72 3.31
N SER A 41 -15.39 1.15 3.41
CA SER A 41 -14.83 0.25 2.38
C SER A 41 -15.71 -0.99 2.19
N MET A 42 -16.14 -1.64 3.28
CA MET A 42 -16.99 -2.84 3.17
C MET A 42 -18.36 -2.49 2.61
N GLN A 43 -18.97 -1.39 3.01
CA GLN A 43 -20.23 -0.91 2.44
C GLN A 43 -20.14 -0.69 0.93
N TYR A 44 -19.02 -0.12 0.46
CA TYR A 44 -18.78 0.06 -0.97
C TYR A 44 -18.59 -1.29 -1.68
N ASN A 45 -17.76 -2.17 -1.12
CA ASN A 45 -17.43 -3.48 -1.70
C ASN A 45 -18.67 -4.39 -1.76
N ASP A 46 -19.53 -4.35 -0.76
CA ASP A 46 -20.78 -5.14 -0.73
C ASP A 46 -21.74 -4.75 -1.87
N VAL A 47 -21.74 -3.48 -2.26
CA VAL A 47 -22.59 -2.97 -3.35
C VAL A 47 -21.97 -3.22 -4.72
N ASN A 48 -20.65 -3.02 -4.85
CA ASN A 48 -19.96 -3.02 -6.14
C ASN A 48 -19.26 -4.35 -6.47
N GLY A 49 -19.10 -5.23 -5.48
CA GLY A 49 -18.41 -6.50 -5.61
C GLY A 49 -16.89 -6.35 -5.60
N TYR A 50 -16.21 -7.49 -5.71
CA TYR A 50 -14.76 -7.57 -5.79
C TYR A 50 -14.32 -7.83 -7.23
N VAL A 51 -13.12 -7.31 -7.57
CA VAL A 51 -12.62 -7.35 -8.94
C VAL A 51 -11.95 -8.69 -9.22
N THR A 52 -12.24 -9.28 -10.39
CA THR A 52 -11.46 -10.39 -10.94
C THR A 52 -10.82 -9.95 -12.25
N ILE A 53 -9.50 -10.07 -12.33
CA ILE A 53 -8.69 -9.78 -13.51
C ILE A 53 -8.41 -11.09 -14.24
N GLN A 54 -8.65 -11.11 -15.55
CA GLN A 54 -8.35 -12.27 -16.38
C GLN A 54 -7.03 -12.08 -17.12
N THR A 55 -6.17 -13.11 -17.13
CA THR A 55 -4.96 -13.15 -17.96
C THR A 55 -5.08 -14.26 -19.00
N HIS A 56 -4.36 -14.13 -20.10
CA HIS A 56 -4.37 -15.15 -21.17
C HIS A 56 -3.38 -16.29 -20.91
N ASP A 57 -2.30 -16.00 -20.18
CA ASP A 57 -1.21 -16.94 -19.91
C ASP A 57 -1.30 -17.49 -18.48
N ASP A 58 -0.61 -18.61 -18.21
CA ASP A 58 -0.50 -19.21 -16.88
C ASP A 58 0.43 -18.41 -15.95
N GLU A 59 1.24 -17.52 -16.51
CA GLU A 59 2.20 -16.67 -15.83
C GLU A 59 1.96 -15.22 -16.23
N TYR A 60 2.22 -14.29 -15.29
CA TYR A 60 2.02 -12.87 -15.52
C TYR A 60 2.92 -12.02 -14.60
N ASN A 61 3.06 -10.76 -14.95
CA ASN A 61 3.78 -9.78 -14.15
C ASN A 61 2.81 -8.88 -13.38
N VAL A 62 3.24 -8.42 -12.18
CA VAL A 62 2.62 -7.33 -11.44
C VAL A 62 3.67 -6.27 -11.21
N TYR A 63 3.37 -5.03 -11.56
CA TYR A 63 4.23 -3.89 -11.31
C TYR A 63 3.82 -3.24 -10.00
N VAL A 64 4.77 -3.02 -9.10
CA VAL A 64 4.53 -2.45 -7.76
C VAL A 64 5.42 -1.24 -7.54
N CYS A 65 4.81 -0.09 -7.25
CA CYS A 65 5.47 1.13 -6.82
C CYS A 65 4.89 1.63 -5.49
N THR A 66 5.50 2.63 -4.89
CA THR A 66 5.05 3.24 -3.64
C THR A 66 5.59 4.66 -3.51
N ASP A 67 5.02 5.42 -2.58
CA ASP A 67 5.56 6.71 -2.13
C ASP A 67 5.89 7.63 -3.33
N THR A 68 4.90 7.82 -4.20
CA THR A 68 5.04 8.64 -5.39
C THR A 68 5.04 10.13 -5.08
N HIS A 69 4.42 10.54 -3.97
CA HIS A 69 4.33 11.91 -3.46
C HIS A 69 4.12 12.95 -4.57
N VAL A 70 3.17 12.69 -5.45
CA VAL A 70 2.95 13.55 -6.61
C VAL A 70 2.43 14.92 -6.18
N ALA A 71 3.28 15.94 -6.26
CA ALA A 71 2.91 17.33 -5.99
C ALA A 71 2.53 18.07 -7.28
N THR A 72 3.24 17.75 -8.36
CA THR A 72 3.03 18.29 -9.72
C THR A 72 3.31 17.16 -10.72
N VAL A 73 4.13 17.42 -11.76
CA VAL A 73 4.59 16.34 -12.65
C VAL A 73 5.64 15.50 -11.94
N ASN A 74 5.43 14.19 -11.90
CA ASN A 74 6.43 13.21 -11.46
C ASN A 74 6.84 12.37 -12.69
N THR A 75 8.03 12.66 -13.22
CA THR A 75 8.54 12.04 -14.46
C THR A 75 8.86 10.55 -14.24
N LYS A 76 9.28 10.18 -13.03
CA LYS A 76 9.62 8.82 -12.65
C LYS A 76 8.37 7.95 -12.56
N PHE A 77 7.30 8.48 -11.97
CA PHE A 77 6.02 7.81 -11.96
C PHE A 77 5.43 7.66 -13.38
N GLN A 78 5.58 8.67 -14.23
CA GLN A 78 5.18 8.57 -15.64
C GLN A 78 5.96 7.48 -16.39
N ALA A 79 7.28 7.40 -16.18
CA ALA A 79 8.12 6.35 -16.77
C ALA A 79 7.73 4.95 -16.28
N PHE A 80 7.39 4.79 -15.00
CA PHE A 80 6.84 3.55 -14.46
C PHE A 80 5.53 3.15 -15.17
N ILE A 81 4.59 4.08 -15.30
CA ILE A 81 3.31 3.83 -15.97
C ILE A 81 3.54 3.43 -17.44
N GLN A 82 4.46 4.09 -18.13
CA GLN A 82 4.80 3.74 -19.51
C GLN A 82 5.31 2.29 -19.60
N ARG A 83 6.28 1.90 -18.75
CA ARG A 83 6.82 0.55 -18.74
C ARG A 83 5.79 -0.51 -18.39
N TYR A 84 4.93 -0.22 -17.40
CA TYR A 84 3.78 -1.06 -17.06
C TYR A 84 2.87 -1.29 -18.28
N ARG A 85 2.58 -0.27 -19.05
CA ARG A 85 1.71 -0.34 -20.24
C ARG A 85 2.34 -1.09 -21.41
N GLU A 86 3.66 -1.02 -21.54
CA GLU A 86 4.42 -1.72 -22.59
C GLU A 86 4.54 -3.24 -22.32
N ASP A 87 4.50 -3.65 -21.06
CA ASP A 87 4.60 -5.05 -20.68
C ASP A 87 3.27 -5.79 -20.95
N ARG A 88 3.27 -6.64 -21.96
CA ARG A 88 2.08 -7.41 -22.36
C ARG A 88 1.69 -8.50 -21.37
N MET A 89 2.61 -8.94 -20.53
CA MET A 89 2.37 -9.94 -19.49
C MET A 89 1.83 -9.33 -18.19
N CYS A 90 1.74 -8.01 -18.09
CA CYS A 90 1.34 -7.34 -16.86
C CYS A 90 -0.14 -6.91 -16.92
N PRO A 91 -1.07 -7.63 -16.29
CA PRO A 91 -2.49 -7.26 -16.27
C PRO A 91 -2.80 -6.14 -15.26
N VAL A 92 -1.93 -5.91 -14.27
CA VAL A 92 -2.21 -5.02 -13.15
C VAL A 92 -0.95 -4.37 -12.60
N ALA A 93 -1.07 -3.10 -12.19
CA ALA A 93 -0.10 -2.41 -11.35
C ALA A 93 -0.69 -2.12 -9.96
N ILE A 94 0.17 -1.97 -8.96
CA ILE A 94 -0.20 -1.64 -7.58
C ILE A 94 0.68 -0.47 -7.12
N CYS A 95 0.05 0.56 -6.53
CA CYS A 95 0.75 1.63 -5.82
C CYS A 95 0.45 1.51 -4.32
N LEU A 96 1.50 1.35 -3.51
CA LEU A 96 1.37 1.03 -2.09
C LEU A 96 1.17 2.25 -1.18
N GLY A 97 0.53 3.31 -1.66
CA GLY A 97 0.16 4.48 -0.87
C GLY A 97 1.13 5.66 -0.97
N ASP A 98 0.82 6.72 -0.24
CA ASP A 98 1.45 8.03 -0.35
C ASP A 98 1.49 8.51 -1.80
N LEU A 99 0.27 8.56 -2.38
CA LEU A 99 0.07 8.85 -3.80
C LEU A 99 0.45 10.29 -4.13
N ILE A 100 0.13 11.22 -3.22
CA ILE A 100 0.38 12.64 -3.36
C ILE A 100 1.15 13.18 -2.17
N GLU A 101 1.85 14.30 -2.37
CA GLU A 101 2.35 15.09 -1.27
C GLU A 101 1.17 15.76 -0.53
N ALA A 102 1.27 15.88 0.79
CA ALA A 102 0.23 16.50 1.60
C ALA A 102 -0.22 17.86 1.05
N ASP A 103 -1.52 18.16 1.11
CA ASP A 103 -2.17 19.36 0.59
C ASP A 103 -2.22 19.51 -0.96
N HIS A 104 -1.76 18.50 -1.71
CA HIS A 104 -1.82 18.52 -3.17
C HIS A 104 -3.04 17.79 -3.73
N SER A 105 -3.30 18.01 -5.00
CA SER A 105 -4.45 17.42 -5.68
C SER A 105 -4.13 16.07 -6.31
N TYR A 106 -5.00 15.09 -6.13
CA TYR A 106 -4.93 13.79 -6.82
C TYR A 106 -5.01 13.91 -8.35
N LEU A 107 -5.40 15.07 -8.88
CA LEU A 107 -5.46 15.29 -10.33
C LEU A 107 -4.13 15.01 -11.01
N TRP A 108 -3.01 15.41 -10.43
CA TRP A 108 -1.69 15.14 -10.98
C TRP A 108 -1.37 13.64 -11.06
N PHE A 109 -1.72 12.89 -10.01
CA PHE A 109 -1.56 11.45 -10.00
C PHE A 109 -2.47 10.79 -11.05
N VAL A 110 -3.73 11.18 -11.11
CA VAL A 110 -4.71 10.63 -12.06
C VAL A 110 -4.37 11.02 -13.49
N ASP A 111 -3.92 12.25 -13.73
CA ASP A 111 -3.56 12.74 -15.05
C ASP A 111 -2.32 12.05 -15.63
N ALA A 112 -1.40 11.57 -14.78
CA ALA A 112 -0.29 10.74 -15.23
C ALA A 112 -0.77 9.49 -15.98
N PHE A 113 -1.93 8.95 -15.63
CA PHE A 113 -2.57 7.87 -16.39
C PHE A 113 -3.19 8.33 -17.72
N LYS A 114 -3.79 9.50 -17.76
CA LYS A 114 -4.56 9.97 -18.93
C LYS A 114 -3.67 10.40 -20.09
N HIS A 115 -2.51 11.00 -19.80
CA HIS A 115 -1.64 11.59 -20.81
C HIS A 115 -0.74 10.60 -21.54
N ILE A 116 -0.54 9.41 -21.00
CA ILE A 116 0.22 8.37 -21.68
C ILE A 116 -0.74 7.61 -22.59
N LYS A 117 -0.43 7.56 -23.90
CA LYS A 117 -1.26 6.82 -24.87
C LYS A 117 -1.39 5.38 -24.47
N THR A 118 -2.62 4.96 -24.20
CA THR A 118 -2.96 3.59 -23.86
C THR A 118 -2.80 2.67 -25.05
N ASN A 119 -2.35 1.43 -24.80
CA ASN A 119 -2.55 0.35 -25.76
C ASN A 119 -4.05 -0.05 -25.70
N PRO A 120 -4.84 0.14 -26.78
CA PRO A 120 -6.28 -0.14 -26.76
C PRO A 120 -6.64 -1.61 -26.42
N SER A 121 -5.67 -2.51 -26.56
CA SER A 121 -5.85 -3.94 -26.28
C SER A 121 -5.50 -4.34 -24.85
N LYS A 122 -5.03 -3.41 -24.01
CA LYS A 122 -4.69 -3.66 -22.62
C LYS A 122 -5.42 -2.67 -21.71
N PRO A 123 -6.38 -3.12 -20.90
CA PRO A 123 -7.01 -2.26 -19.93
C PRO A 123 -5.98 -1.81 -18.89
N ASP A 124 -5.90 -0.50 -18.65
CA ASP A 124 -5.07 0.04 -17.57
C ASP A 124 -5.77 -0.22 -16.24
N THR A 125 -5.21 -1.11 -15.45
CA THR A 125 -5.71 -1.40 -14.12
C THR A 125 -4.60 -1.13 -13.11
N MET A 126 -4.81 -0.11 -12.28
CA MET A 126 -3.95 0.14 -11.12
C MET A 126 -4.79 0.11 -9.85
N PHE A 127 -4.37 -0.71 -8.91
CA PHE A 127 -4.88 -0.70 -7.55
C PHE A 127 -4.01 0.20 -6.68
N VAL A 128 -4.62 0.90 -5.74
CA VAL A 128 -3.91 1.79 -4.83
C VAL A 128 -4.19 1.42 -3.38
N THR A 129 -3.18 1.55 -2.53
CA THR A 129 -3.32 1.49 -1.09
C THR A 129 -3.38 2.92 -0.57
N ILE A 130 -4.04 3.14 0.55
CA ILE A 130 -4.00 4.43 1.22
C ILE A 130 -2.75 4.54 2.09
N GLY A 131 -1.99 5.64 1.94
CA GLY A 131 -0.86 5.98 2.80
C GLY A 131 -1.21 7.02 3.86
N ASN A 132 -0.24 7.37 4.70
CA ASN A 132 -0.46 8.37 5.75
C ASN A 132 -0.63 9.79 5.17
N HIS A 133 0.05 10.15 4.09
CA HIS A 133 -0.17 11.42 3.38
C HIS A 133 -1.55 11.49 2.73
N ASP A 134 -2.14 10.38 2.35
CA ASP A 134 -3.50 10.30 1.79
C ASP A 134 -4.59 10.45 2.87
N VAL A 135 -4.23 10.42 4.17
CA VAL A 135 -5.14 10.64 5.30
C VAL A 135 -4.90 11.98 5.98
N PHE A 136 -3.63 12.45 6.05
CA PHE A 136 -3.28 13.71 6.69
C PHE A 136 -3.97 14.90 6.02
N TYR A 137 -4.07 16.03 6.71
CA TYR A 137 -4.65 17.28 6.21
C TYR A 137 -6.05 17.12 5.60
N ASN A 138 -6.86 16.16 6.10
CA ASN A 138 -8.20 15.88 5.59
C ASN A 138 -8.25 15.29 4.17
N GLN A 139 -7.16 14.72 3.67
CA GLN A 139 -7.10 14.19 2.31
C GLN A 139 -8.01 12.98 2.10
N TRP A 140 -8.47 12.29 3.15
CA TRP A 140 -9.43 11.20 3.02
C TRP A 140 -10.65 11.55 2.15
N HIS A 141 -11.21 12.75 2.33
CA HIS A 141 -12.36 13.18 1.52
C HIS A 141 -12.00 13.31 0.03
N ASN A 142 -10.81 13.80 -0.29
CA ASN A 142 -10.33 13.92 -1.66
C ASN A 142 -9.97 12.55 -2.24
N TYR A 143 -9.31 11.69 -1.45
CA TYR A 143 -8.98 10.31 -1.82
C TYR A 143 -10.22 9.53 -2.25
N THR A 144 -11.30 9.58 -1.46
CA THR A 144 -12.54 8.81 -1.72
C THR A 144 -13.31 9.25 -2.97
N GLN A 145 -13.00 10.40 -3.54
CA GLN A 145 -13.57 10.81 -4.84
C GLN A 145 -13.03 9.97 -6.00
N TYR A 146 -11.85 9.38 -5.84
CA TYR A 146 -11.18 8.56 -6.86
C TYR A 146 -11.15 7.08 -6.47
N TRP A 147 -10.92 6.80 -5.21
CA TRP A 147 -10.83 5.43 -4.65
C TRP A 147 -11.73 5.33 -3.42
N PRO A 148 -12.97 4.90 -3.58
CA PRO A 148 -13.96 4.89 -2.49
C PRO A 148 -13.73 3.83 -1.42
N THR A 149 -12.69 2.99 -1.57
CA THR A 149 -12.32 1.94 -0.62
C THR A 149 -10.82 1.97 -0.30
N SER A 150 -10.47 1.78 0.97
CA SER A 150 -9.07 1.64 1.42
C SER A 150 -8.72 0.19 1.78
N THR A 151 -9.72 -0.69 1.90
CA THR A 151 -9.56 -2.11 2.22
C THR A 151 -10.39 -2.94 1.25
N TYR A 152 -9.75 -3.86 0.54
CA TYR A 152 -10.40 -4.70 -0.45
C TYR A 152 -9.52 -5.91 -0.78
N TYR A 153 -10.03 -6.81 -1.61
CA TYR A 153 -9.23 -7.80 -2.30
C TYR A 153 -9.59 -7.86 -3.78
N PHE A 154 -8.72 -8.42 -4.58
CA PHE A 154 -9.01 -8.80 -5.94
C PHE A 154 -8.35 -10.14 -6.27
N VAL A 155 -8.81 -10.77 -7.33
CA VAL A 155 -8.30 -12.04 -7.80
C VAL A 155 -7.75 -11.87 -9.22
N VAL A 156 -6.60 -12.49 -9.49
CA VAL A 156 -6.13 -12.68 -10.85
C VAL A 156 -6.37 -14.14 -11.22
N GLU A 157 -7.15 -14.36 -12.28
CA GLU A 157 -7.41 -15.69 -12.84
C GLU A 157 -6.66 -15.86 -14.15
N THR A 158 -5.89 -16.94 -14.26
CA THR A 158 -5.19 -17.29 -15.49
C THR A 158 -6.10 -18.15 -16.38
N ASN A 159 -6.16 -17.83 -17.67
CA ASN A 159 -6.90 -18.58 -18.67
C ASN A 159 -6.03 -19.57 -19.47
N GLY A 160 -4.78 -19.79 -19.04
CA GLY A 160 -3.88 -20.77 -19.59
C GLY A 160 -4.31 -22.21 -19.26
N LYS A 161 -3.42 -23.15 -19.42
CA LYS A 161 -3.71 -24.58 -19.23
C LYS A 161 -4.09 -24.94 -17.78
N ASN A 162 -3.50 -24.21 -16.80
CA ASN A 162 -3.62 -24.54 -15.40
C ASN A 162 -4.78 -23.82 -14.68
N ARG A 163 -5.36 -22.77 -15.28
CA ARG A 163 -6.47 -21.98 -14.71
C ARG A 163 -6.28 -21.62 -13.24
N ALA A 164 -5.12 -21.13 -12.90
CA ALA A 164 -4.77 -20.79 -11.52
C ALA A 164 -5.45 -19.48 -11.09
N LYS A 165 -5.64 -19.34 -9.77
CA LYS A 165 -6.18 -18.13 -9.14
C LYS A 165 -5.20 -17.64 -8.09
N ASP A 166 -4.89 -16.36 -8.12
CA ASP A 166 -4.06 -15.70 -7.12
C ASP A 166 -4.87 -14.61 -6.42
N LEU A 167 -4.80 -14.58 -5.09
CA LEU A 167 -5.52 -13.63 -4.25
C LEU A 167 -4.60 -12.51 -3.79
N PHE A 168 -5.07 -11.27 -3.92
CA PHE A 168 -4.38 -10.06 -3.48
C PHE A 168 -5.25 -9.31 -2.48
N ILE A 169 -4.75 -9.10 -1.26
CA ILE A 169 -5.46 -8.47 -0.15
C ILE A 169 -4.80 -7.13 0.18
N CYS A 170 -5.56 -6.04 0.02
CA CYS A 170 -5.16 -4.68 0.39
C CYS A 170 -5.61 -4.35 1.81
N LEU A 171 -4.69 -3.83 2.63
CA LEU A 171 -4.94 -3.40 4.00
C LEU A 171 -4.68 -1.89 4.16
N ASP A 172 -5.53 -1.25 4.93
CA ASP A 172 -5.37 0.13 5.37
C ASP A 172 -4.55 0.16 6.66
N THR A 173 -3.31 0.62 6.57
CA THR A 173 -2.40 0.83 7.72
C THR A 173 -2.03 2.30 7.90
N ALA A 174 -2.68 3.24 7.20
CA ALA A 174 -2.29 4.65 7.10
C ALA A 174 -2.17 5.39 8.46
N GLN A 175 -2.71 4.85 9.54
CA GLN A 175 -2.61 5.38 10.91
C GLN A 175 -1.81 4.48 11.86
N GLY A 176 -0.94 3.61 11.34
CA GLY A 176 -0.08 2.73 12.14
C GLY A 176 -0.81 1.56 12.82
N THR A 177 -1.99 1.20 12.37
CA THR A 177 -2.77 0.07 12.89
C THR A 177 -3.80 -0.40 11.87
N LEU A 178 -4.19 -1.67 11.91
CA LEU A 178 -5.34 -2.18 11.17
C LEU A 178 -6.67 -1.84 11.84
N GLY A 179 -6.66 -1.53 13.11
CA GLY A 179 -7.86 -1.45 13.90
C GLY A 179 -8.53 -2.81 14.13
N LYS A 180 -9.54 -2.82 14.97
CA LYS A 180 -10.18 -4.06 15.40
C LYS A 180 -11.02 -4.72 14.31
N LYS A 181 -11.74 -3.93 13.54
CA LYS A 181 -12.70 -4.44 12.55
C LYS A 181 -11.99 -5.02 11.33
N GLN A 182 -10.99 -4.30 10.82
CA GLN A 182 -10.21 -4.77 9.68
C GLN A 182 -9.38 -6.02 10.04
N LEU A 183 -8.80 -6.08 11.25
CA LEU A 183 -8.11 -7.26 11.73
C LEU A 183 -9.05 -8.48 11.83
N GLY A 184 -10.29 -8.29 12.29
CA GLY A 184 -11.30 -9.33 12.29
C GLY A 184 -11.64 -9.83 10.89
N TRP A 185 -11.78 -8.93 9.93
CA TRP A 185 -12.02 -9.25 8.53
C TRP A 185 -10.81 -9.96 7.90
N LEU A 186 -9.58 -9.52 8.21
CA LEU A 186 -8.36 -10.16 7.72
C LEU A 186 -8.28 -11.63 8.16
N LYS A 187 -8.61 -11.92 9.40
CA LYS A 187 -8.69 -13.30 9.92
C LYS A 187 -9.70 -14.13 9.11
N TRP A 188 -10.87 -13.55 8.87
CA TRP A 188 -11.93 -14.22 8.12
C TRP A 188 -11.54 -14.45 6.65
N ILE A 189 -10.98 -13.45 5.95
CA ILE A 189 -10.61 -13.60 4.54
C ILE A 189 -9.47 -14.59 4.33
N LEU A 190 -8.49 -14.63 5.24
CA LEU A 190 -7.40 -15.61 5.19
C LEU A 190 -7.89 -17.04 5.49
N GLU A 191 -8.80 -17.21 6.45
CA GLU A 191 -9.43 -18.49 6.74
C GLU A 191 -10.27 -18.95 5.53
N TRP A 192 -11.06 -18.08 4.94
CA TRP A 192 -11.79 -18.36 3.71
C TRP A 192 -10.83 -18.75 2.58
N ALA A 193 -9.75 -17.99 2.36
CA ALA A 193 -8.77 -18.26 1.31
C ALA A 193 -8.11 -19.65 1.46
N ASP A 194 -7.85 -20.12 2.69
CA ASP A 194 -7.28 -21.45 2.95
C ASP A 194 -8.26 -22.59 2.58
N THR A 195 -9.55 -22.29 2.44
CA THR A 195 -10.57 -23.24 1.94
C THR A 195 -10.76 -23.21 0.43
N GLN A 196 -10.15 -22.24 -0.27
CA GLN A 196 -10.24 -22.08 -1.70
C GLN A 196 -8.99 -22.62 -2.41
N ASP A 197 -9.11 -22.85 -3.72
CA ASP A 197 -8.00 -23.32 -4.56
C ASP A 197 -7.20 -22.13 -5.12
N PHE A 198 -6.68 -21.27 -4.23
CA PHE A 198 -5.75 -20.21 -4.63
C PHE A 198 -4.34 -20.78 -4.74
N ARG A 199 -3.68 -20.49 -5.89
CA ARG A 199 -2.28 -20.84 -6.10
C ARG A 199 -1.37 -20.07 -5.14
N HIS A 200 -1.60 -18.76 -5.02
CA HIS A 200 -0.87 -17.85 -4.14
C HIS A 200 -1.80 -16.85 -3.47
N VAL A 201 -1.42 -16.44 -2.25
CA VAL A 201 -2.06 -15.35 -1.51
C VAL A 201 -1.00 -14.30 -1.21
N PHE A 202 -1.29 -13.06 -1.62
CA PHE A 202 -0.47 -11.88 -1.38
C PHE A 202 -1.23 -10.90 -0.49
N VAL A 203 -0.51 -10.24 0.43
CA VAL A 203 -1.05 -9.17 1.28
C VAL A 203 -0.18 -7.95 1.11
N TYR A 204 -0.78 -6.78 1.07
CA TYR A 204 -0.03 -5.53 0.98
C TYR A 204 -0.72 -4.40 1.73
N SER A 205 0.08 -3.44 2.17
CA SER A 205 -0.36 -2.23 2.85
C SER A 205 0.63 -1.10 2.56
N HIS A 206 0.38 0.11 3.07
CA HIS A 206 1.36 1.18 2.96
C HIS A 206 2.43 1.08 4.04
N ILE A 207 2.03 1.14 5.33
CA ILE A 207 2.98 1.09 6.43
C ILE A 207 3.47 -0.34 6.63
N ASN A 208 4.79 -0.46 6.75
CA ASN A 208 5.46 -1.70 7.05
C ASN A 208 5.08 -2.22 8.46
N ILE A 209 4.82 -3.51 8.55
CA ILE A 209 4.48 -4.17 9.84
C ILE A 209 5.72 -4.62 10.61
N PHE A 210 6.90 -4.55 10.02
CA PHE A 210 8.15 -5.01 10.64
C PHE A 210 9.26 -3.99 10.42
N ARG A 211 10.00 -3.65 11.49
CA ARG A 211 11.24 -2.88 11.41
C ARG A 211 12.41 -3.67 11.96
N ARG A 212 13.51 -3.63 11.21
CA ARG A 212 14.78 -4.24 11.61
C ARG A 212 15.51 -3.41 12.67
N ASP A 213 15.40 -2.09 12.59
CA ASP A 213 16.04 -1.16 13.49
C ASP A 213 15.05 -0.61 14.53
N ASN A 214 15.25 -1.03 15.78
CA ASN A 214 14.53 -0.48 16.93
C ASN A 214 14.99 0.95 17.31
N THR A 215 15.71 1.67 16.45
CA THR A 215 16.38 2.92 16.78
C THR A 215 15.45 4.12 16.86
N TYR A 216 14.27 4.06 16.27
CA TYR A 216 13.25 5.12 16.41
C TYR A 216 11.87 4.49 16.55
N ALA A 217 11.24 4.75 17.70
CA ALA A 217 9.79 4.55 17.86
C ALA A 217 9.08 5.64 17.03
N ASP A 218 9.00 5.42 15.74
CA ASP A 218 8.17 6.25 14.88
C ASP A 218 6.71 5.95 15.19
N ILE A 219 5.93 6.99 15.44
CA ILE A 219 4.51 6.91 15.83
C ILE A 219 3.67 6.30 14.68
N SER A 220 4.24 6.27 13.48
CA SER A 220 3.60 5.75 12.26
C SER A 220 3.76 4.25 12.05
N THR A 221 4.42 3.52 12.97
CA THR A 221 4.56 2.06 12.83
C THR A 221 3.47 1.29 13.55
N VAL A 222 3.17 0.12 13.01
CA VAL A 222 2.27 -0.85 13.65
C VAL A 222 2.86 -1.31 14.99
N SER A 223 2.01 -1.47 16.01
CA SER A 223 2.48 -1.92 17.34
C SER A 223 3.13 -3.32 17.27
N LEU A 224 4.04 -3.62 18.20
CA LEU A 224 4.70 -4.93 18.23
C LEU A 224 3.71 -6.08 18.40
N GLU A 225 2.68 -5.90 19.22
CA GLU A 225 1.65 -6.91 19.45
C GLU A 225 0.90 -7.21 18.16
N GLU A 226 0.50 -6.18 17.44
CA GLU A 226 -0.20 -6.31 16.16
C GLU A 226 0.72 -6.89 15.08
N THR A 227 1.99 -6.47 15.05
CA THR A 227 3.03 -7.06 14.18
C THR A 227 3.14 -8.57 14.36
N TYR A 228 3.30 -9.04 15.61
CA TYR A 228 3.40 -10.47 15.87
C TYR A 228 2.12 -11.23 15.52
N GLU A 229 0.96 -10.64 15.77
CA GLU A 229 -0.32 -11.22 15.37
C GLU A 229 -0.41 -11.38 13.85
N LEU A 230 -0.09 -10.34 13.09
CA LEU A 230 -0.10 -10.35 11.61
C LEU A 230 0.89 -11.37 11.04
N MET A 231 2.13 -11.38 11.53
CA MET A 231 3.14 -12.35 11.09
C MET A 231 2.73 -13.80 11.38
N SER A 232 2.10 -14.03 12.54
CA SER A 232 1.53 -15.34 12.90
C SER A 232 0.40 -15.75 11.95
N LEU A 233 -0.53 -14.85 11.64
CA LEU A 233 -1.62 -15.09 10.69
C LEU A 233 -1.09 -15.39 9.29
N PHE A 234 -0.16 -14.60 8.80
CA PHE A 234 0.42 -14.80 7.46
C PHE A 234 1.14 -16.14 7.34
N THR A 235 1.89 -16.52 8.37
CA THR A 235 2.54 -17.85 8.44
C THR A 235 1.51 -18.98 8.47
N LYS A 236 0.48 -18.86 9.34
CA LYS A 236 -0.57 -19.86 9.49
C LYS A 236 -1.32 -20.13 8.18
N TYR A 237 -1.68 -19.07 7.47
CA TYR A 237 -2.46 -19.15 6.23
C TYR A 237 -1.61 -19.12 4.95
N LYS A 238 -0.30 -19.33 5.08
CA LYS A 238 0.65 -19.52 3.96
C LYS A 238 0.65 -18.35 2.96
N VAL A 239 0.48 -17.14 3.45
CA VAL A 239 0.70 -15.94 2.63
C VAL A 239 2.10 -16.04 2.02
N LYS A 240 2.22 -15.81 0.72
CA LYS A 240 3.50 -15.94 0.01
C LYS A 240 4.38 -14.75 0.22
N GLN A 241 3.80 -13.56 0.09
CA GLN A 241 4.53 -12.31 0.26
C GLN A 241 3.63 -11.26 0.92
N PHE A 242 4.26 -10.39 1.71
CA PHE A 242 3.70 -9.13 2.20
C PHE A 242 4.53 -7.97 1.64
N TRP A 243 3.87 -6.94 1.12
CA TRP A 243 4.53 -5.76 0.55
C TRP A 243 4.11 -4.49 1.27
N ALA A 244 5.07 -3.58 1.45
CA ALA A 244 4.84 -2.25 2.01
C ALA A 244 5.72 -1.18 1.35
N GLY A 245 5.41 0.07 1.59
CA GLY A 245 6.19 1.26 1.28
C GLY A 245 6.65 1.98 2.54
N HIS A 246 6.40 3.30 2.59
CA HIS A 246 6.56 4.20 3.75
C HIS A 246 8.00 4.49 4.20
N ASP A 247 8.87 3.50 4.24
CA ASP A 247 10.24 3.66 4.74
C ASP A 247 11.21 4.22 3.67
N HIS A 248 10.74 4.42 2.42
CA HIS A 248 11.48 4.95 1.28
C HIS A 248 12.80 4.21 0.98
N SER A 249 13.00 3.04 1.56
CA SER A 249 14.20 2.24 1.36
C SER A 249 13.88 0.76 1.32
N ARG A 250 14.44 0.08 0.32
CA ARG A 250 14.19 -1.34 0.10
C ARG A 250 14.74 -2.20 1.23
N GLU A 251 13.86 -3.05 1.75
CA GLU A 251 14.23 -4.15 2.62
C GLU A 251 13.54 -5.44 2.20
N GLU A 252 14.23 -6.56 2.39
CA GLU A 252 13.68 -7.89 2.16
C GLU A 252 14.11 -8.85 3.27
N PHE A 253 13.17 -9.60 3.81
CA PHE A 253 13.47 -10.69 4.74
C PHE A 253 12.40 -11.77 4.63
N THR A 254 12.67 -12.93 5.21
CA THR A 254 11.73 -14.06 5.24
C THR A 254 11.52 -14.52 6.67
N HIS A 255 10.27 -14.71 7.06
CA HIS A 255 9.89 -15.29 8.33
C HIS A 255 8.68 -16.21 8.15
N GLY A 256 8.71 -17.40 8.73
CA GLY A 256 7.61 -18.37 8.64
C GLY A 256 7.23 -18.76 7.21
N ASN A 257 8.18 -18.80 6.28
CA ASN A 257 7.98 -18.99 4.83
C ASN A 257 7.21 -17.86 4.12
N VAL A 258 6.99 -16.74 4.78
CA VAL A 258 6.44 -15.51 4.19
C VAL A 258 7.61 -14.59 3.84
N LYS A 259 7.65 -14.08 2.61
CA LYS A 259 8.60 -13.04 2.22
C LYS A 259 8.00 -11.67 2.46
N TYR A 260 8.69 -10.83 3.21
CA TYR A 260 8.34 -9.44 3.52
C TYR A 260 9.22 -8.52 2.70
N ILE A 261 8.61 -7.54 2.04
CA ILE A 261 9.31 -6.64 1.13
C ILE A 261 8.82 -5.22 1.40
N ILE A 262 9.77 -4.33 1.67
CA ILE A 262 9.56 -2.89 1.58
C ILE A 262 10.09 -2.46 0.21
N VAL A 263 9.27 -1.75 -0.55
CA VAL A 263 9.62 -1.27 -1.88
C VAL A 263 10.23 0.12 -1.75
N ASP A 264 11.21 0.44 -2.59
CA ASP A 264 11.83 1.77 -2.66
C ASP A 264 10.79 2.83 -3.07
N SER A 265 10.95 4.05 -2.57
CA SER A 265 10.15 5.20 -2.95
C SER A 265 10.30 5.57 -4.43
N MET A 266 9.25 6.16 -4.98
CA MET A 266 9.23 6.70 -6.35
C MET A 266 9.04 8.22 -6.37
N LYS A 267 9.47 8.88 -5.32
CA LYS A 267 9.42 10.33 -5.19
C LYS A 267 10.31 11.00 -6.27
N GLU A 268 9.87 12.13 -6.83
CA GLU A 268 10.58 12.77 -7.95
C GLU A 268 12.01 13.19 -7.60
N GLU A 269 12.22 13.66 -6.36
CA GLU A 269 13.52 14.10 -5.86
C GLU A 269 14.47 12.97 -5.42
N ASP A 270 14.01 11.71 -5.37
CA ASP A 270 14.86 10.60 -4.93
C ASP A 270 15.97 10.33 -5.95
N GLU A 271 17.18 10.13 -5.45
CA GLU A 271 18.35 9.82 -6.30
C GLU A 271 18.24 8.46 -6.98
N LYS A 272 17.58 7.51 -6.36
CA LYS A 272 17.46 6.11 -6.83
C LYS A 272 16.02 5.59 -6.74
N PRO A 273 15.06 6.28 -7.36
CA PRO A 273 13.69 5.80 -7.35
C PRO A 273 13.61 4.44 -8.04
N ALA A 274 12.89 3.52 -7.43
CA ALA A 274 12.79 2.18 -7.97
C ALA A 274 11.38 1.60 -7.80
N TYR A 275 11.08 0.57 -8.56
CA TYR A 275 9.85 -0.20 -8.47
C TYR A 275 10.17 -1.69 -8.55
N MET A 276 9.22 -2.50 -8.11
CA MET A 276 9.33 -3.95 -8.17
C MET A 276 8.47 -4.50 -9.32
N ILE A 277 9.02 -5.46 -10.06
CA ILE A 277 8.25 -6.35 -10.93
C ILE A 277 8.20 -7.72 -10.25
N LEU A 278 6.99 -8.19 -10.02
CA LEU A 278 6.71 -9.51 -9.52
C LEU A 278 6.28 -10.40 -10.66
N HIS A 279 7.09 -11.39 -11.01
CA HIS A 279 6.72 -12.44 -11.95
C HIS A 279 6.03 -13.57 -11.19
N ILE A 280 4.80 -13.89 -11.57
CA ILE A 280 3.95 -14.89 -10.91
C ILE A 280 3.66 -16.02 -11.88
N GLY A 281 4.17 -17.19 -11.52
CA GLY A 281 3.91 -18.46 -12.18
C GLY A 281 3.76 -19.54 -11.10
N LYS A 282 4.27 -20.73 -11.39
CA LYS A 282 4.45 -21.77 -10.38
C LYS A 282 5.42 -21.31 -9.28
N GLU A 283 6.47 -20.64 -9.70
CA GLU A 283 7.42 -19.93 -8.83
C GLU A 283 7.15 -18.43 -8.88
N ILE A 284 7.61 -17.71 -7.85
CA ILE A 284 7.47 -16.27 -7.72
C ILE A 284 8.87 -15.65 -7.73
N ASN A 285 9.12 -14.72 -8.64
CA ASN A 285 10.37 -13.99 -8.73
C ASN A 285 10.15 -12.48 -8.63
N ASN A 286 10.92 -11.82 -7.77
CA ASN A 286 10.91 -10.37 -7.60
C ASN A 286 12.16 -9.78 -8.25
N THR A 287 11.99 -8.76 -9.08
CA THR A 287 13.07 -7.95 -9.63
C THR A 287 12.83 -6.48 -9.34
N PHE A 288 13.89 -5.75 -9.03
CA PHE A 288 13.81 -4.31 -8.72
C PHE A 288 14.46 -3.52 -9.86
N HIS A 289 13.81 -2.48 -10.29
CA HIS A 289 14.22 -1.66 -11.42
C HIS A 289 14.34 -0.21 -10.99
N THR A 290 15.55 0.32 -11.06
CA THR A 290 15.80 1.74 -10.79
C THR A 290 15.44 2.57 -12.03
N LEU A 291 14.79 3.70 -11.82
CA LEU A 291 14.54 4.71 -12.83
C LEU A 291 15.69 5.74 -12.76
N SER A 292 16.73 5.55 -13.56
CA SER A 292 17.77 6.57 -13.74
C SER A 292 17.25 7.70 -14.62
N ASP A 293 17.81 8.91 -14.45
CA ASP A 293 17.40 10.15 -15.15
C ASP A 293 17.59 10.16 -16.69
N SER A 294 17.80 9.00 -17.29
CA SER A 294 17.97 8.85 -18.74
C SER A 294 16.66 8.41 -19.39
N ILE A 295 15.82 9.39 -19.71
CA ILE A 295 14.88 9.34 -20.84
C ILE A 295 15.33 10.37 -21.87
#